data_874319e1ea9ce3f556e64337295ed0d2
#
_entry.id   874319e1ea9ce3f556e64337295ed0d2
#
_cell.length_a   1.000
_cell.length_b   1.000
_cell.length_c   1.000
_cell.angle_alpha   90.00
_cell.angle_beta   90.00
_cell.angle_gamma   90.00
#
_symmetry.space_group_name_H-M   'P 1'
#
loop_
_entity.id
_entity.type
_entity.pdbx_description
1 polymer ?
#
loop_
_entity_poly.entity_id
_entity_poly.type
_entity_poly.pdbx_seq_one_letter_code
_entity_poly.pdbx_strand_id
1 'polypeptide(L)' 'MLYTERIKALRSDHDLNQTQVARAIHVAQTTYSDYEKGKVRNPVECLIQLAKFYDVDMNYITGVSDTLRPFPHA' A
#
# COMPACT_ATOMS: atom_id res chain seq x y z
N MET A 1 -6.68 1.44 11.97
CA MET A 1 -6.17 2.46 11.05
C MET A 1 -6.78 2.27 9.68
N LEU A 2 -7.14 3.35 8.99
CA LEU A 2 -7.63 3.24 7.62
C LEU A 2 -6.52 2.78 6.68
N TYR A 3 -6.88 1.98 5.66
CA TYR A 3 -5.85 1.49 4.73
C TYR A 3 -5.16 2.64 3.98
N THR A 4 -5.87 3.75 3.72
CA THR A 4 -5.28 4.92 3.06
C THR A 4 -4.17 5.54 3.89
N GLU A 5 -4.37 5.61 5.20
CA GLU A 5 -3.35 6.10 6.13
C GLU A 5 -2.18 5.12 6.21
N ARG A 6 -2.48 3.82 6.19
CA ARG A 6 -1.46 2.78 6.28
C ARG A 6 -0.53 2.80 5.07
N ILE A 7 -1.09 2.88 3.85
CA ILE A 7 -0.24 2.88 2.65
C ILE A 7 0.61 4.15 2.57
N LYS A 8 0.07 5.27 3.00
CA LYS A 8 0.83 6.52 3.06
C LYS A 8 1.95 6.46 4.10
N ALA A 9 1.66 5.90 5.26
CA ALA A 9 2.66 5.75 6.33
C ALA A 9 3.79 4.81 5.90
N LEU A 10 3.47 3.69 5.26
CA LEU A 10 4.48 2.77 4.75
C LEU A 10 5.38 3.45 3.72
N ARG A 11 4.78 4.21 2.81
CA ARG A 11 5.55 4.94 1.81
C ARG A 11 6.51 5.92 2.48
N SER A 12 6.05 6.71 3.44
CA SER A 12 6.88 7.67 4.17
C SER A 12 7.96 6.99 4.96
N ASP A 13 7.65 5.86 5.62
CA ASP A 13 8.62 5.11 6.42
C ASP A 13 9.75 4.54 5.58
N HIS A 14 9.49 4.27 4.29
CA HIS A 14 10.50 3.75 3.36
C HIS A 14 11.15 4.86 2.53
N ASP A 15 10.88 6.12 2.85
CA ASP A 15 11.45 7.29 2.15
C ASP A 15 11.18 7.27 0.64
N LEU A 16 9.97 6.82 0.26
CA LEU A 16 9.57 6.73 -1.14
C LEU A 16 8.61 7.87 -1.50
N ASN A 17 8.67 8.31 -2.75
CA ASN A 17 7.66 9.23 -3.27
C ASN A 17 6.55 8.45 -3.97
N GLN A 18 5.45 9.15 -4.32
CA GLN A 18 4.30 8.51 -4.94
C GLN A 18 4.62 7.89 -6.29
N THR A 19 5.50 8.53 -7.07
CA THR A 19 5.90 8.01 -8.38
C THR A 19 6.61 6.66 -8.26
N GLN A 20 7.48 6.53 -7.28
CA GLN A 20 8.21 5.27 -7.07
C GLN A 20 7.27 4.13 -6.71
N VAL A 21 6.31 4.38 -5.82
CA VAL A 21 5.35 3.35 -5.43
C VAL A 21 4.39 3.04 -6.58
N ALA A 22 3.91 4.05 -7.29
CA ALA A 22 3.03 3.84 -8.45
C ALA A 22 3.69 2.94 -9.49
N ARG A 23 4.98 3.14 -9.76
CA ARG A 23 5.74 2.27 -10.67
C ARG A 23 5.80 0.84 -10.16
N ALA A 24 6.00 0.66 -8.86
CA ALA A 24 6.11 -0.67 -8.27
C ALA A 24 4.83 -1.48 -8.43
N ILE A 25 3.67 -0.83 -8.43
CA ILE A 25 2.37 -1.50 -8.59
C ILE A 25 1.75 -1.28 -9.96
N HIS A 26 2.52 -0.72 -10.91
CA HIS A 26 2.13 -0.58 -12.32
C HIS A 26 0.89 0.27 -12.54
N VAL A 27 0.76 1.38 -11.81
CA VAL A 27 -0.31 2.35 -12.02
C VAL A 27 0.30 3.74 -12.23
N ALA A 28 -0.53 4.66 -12.76
CA ALA A 28 -0.11 6.06 -12.91
C ALA A 28 0.04 6.72 -11.53
N GLN A 29 0.94 7.70 -11.44
CA GLN A 29 1.14 8.42 -10.17
C GLN A 29 -0.13 9.12 -9.71
N THR A 30 -0.91 9.69 -10.63
CA THR A 30 -2.18 10.34 -10.29
C THR A 30 -3.19 9.34 -9.72
N THR A 31 -3.24 8.13 -10.28
CA THR A 31 -4.10 7.06 -9.78
C THR A 31 -3.68 6.65 -8.37
N TYR A 32 -2.40 6.46 -8.15
CA TYR A 32 -1.89 6.11 -6.82
C TYR A 32 -2.18 7.22 -5.80
N SER A 33 -1.99 8.48 -6.20
CA SER A 33 -2.32 9.64 -5.34
C SER A 33 -3.79 9.60 -4.91
N ASP A 34 -4.69 9.26 -5.83
CA ASP A 34 -6.11 9.13 -5.52
C ASP A 34 -6.38 7.99 -4.54
N TYR A 35 -5.61 6.91 -4.60
CA TYR A 35 -5.70 5.83 -3.60
C TYR A 35 -5.35 6.35 -2.20
N GLU A 36 -4.26 7.10 -2.06
CA GLU A 36 -3.86 7.64 -0.75
C GLU A 36 -4.87 8.66 -0.21
N LYS A 37 -5.54 9.38 -1.09
CA LYS A 37 -6.54 10.39 -0.70
C LYS A 37 -7.93 9.78 -0.45
N GLY A 38 -8.12 8.51 -0.80
CA GLY A 38 -9.41 7.86 -0.68
C GLY A 38 -10.43 8.30 -1.72
N LYS A 39 -10.00 8.97 -2.81
CA LYS A 39 -10.89 9.41 -3.89
C LYS A 39 -11.42 8.25 -4.72
N VAL A 40 -10.62 7.22 -4.88
CA VAL A 40 -11.02 5.99 -5.57
C VAL A 40 -10.63 4.80 -4.71
N ARG A 41 -11.38 3.70 -4.85
CA ARG A 41 -11.08 2.48 -4.11
C ARG A 41 -9.84 1.83 -4.68
N ASN A 42 -8.96 1.42 -3.80
CA ASN A 42 -7.78 0.67 -4.18
C ASN A 42 -8.19 -0.78 -4.47
N PRO A 43 -8.06 -1.27 -5.71
CA PRO A 43 -8.43 -2.65 -6.01
C PRO A 43 -7.63 -3.64 -5.16
N VAL A 44 -8.23 -4.81 -4.89
CA VAL A 44 -7.57 -5.81 -4.05
C VAL A 44 -6.23 -6.24 -4.67
N GLU A 45 -6.15 -6.31 -5.99
CA GLU A 45 -4.90 -6.66 -6.69
C GLU A 45 -3.79 -5.65 -6.39
N CYS A 46 -4.12 -4.37 -6.33
CA CYS A 46 -3.14 -3.33 -5.98
C CYS A 46 -2.73 -3.44 -4.52
N LEU A 47 -3.67 -3.74 -3.61
CA LEU A 47 -3.35 -3.95 -2.20
C LEU A 47 -2.41 -5.14 -2.02
N ILE A 48 -2.65 -6.23 -2.76
CA ILE A 48 -1.76 -7.40 -2.73
C ILE A 48 -0.36 -7.01 -3.21
N GLN A 49 -0.26 -6.24 -4.28
CA GLN A 49 1.04 -5.80 -4.79
C GLN A 49 1.76 -4.88 -3.80
N LEU A 50 1.03 -3.98 -3.14
CA LEU A 50 1.60 -3.13 -2.11
C LEU A 50 2.09 -3.96 -0.93
N ALA A 51 1.32 -4.94 -0.50
CA ALA A 51 1.70 -5.82 0.61
C ALA A 51 2.98 -6.58 0.27
N LYS A 52 3.08 -7.12 -0.94
CA LYS A 52 4.29 -7.81 -1.41
C LYS A 52 5.49 -6.86 -1.49
N PHE A 53 5.25 -5.65 -1.98
CA PHE A 53 6.31 -4.65 -2.15
C PHE A 53 6.92 -4.26 -0.80
N TYR A 54 6.09 -4.06 0.21
CA TYR A 54 6.55 -3.71 1.56
C TYR A 54 6.84 -4.93 2.44
N ASP A 55 6.59 -6.12 1.93
CA ASP A 55 6.73 -7.39 2.68
C ASP A 55 5.94 -7.37 3.99
N VAL A 56 4.67 -7.02 3.89
CA VAL A 56 3.73 -7.05 5.02
C VAL A 56 2.52 -7.89 4.64
N ASP A 57 1.81 -8.44 5.64
CA ASP A 57 0.64 -9.24 5.36
C ASP A 57 -0.57 -8.36 5.01
N MET A 58 -1.65 -8.99 4.53
CA MET A 58 -2.84 -8.26 4.12
C MET A 58 -3.57 -7.63 5.31
N ASN A 59 -3.49 -8.24 6.49
CA ASN A 59 -4.11 -7.65 7.68
C ASN A 59 -3.45 -6.32 8.03
N TYR A 60 -2.14 -6.24 7.87
CA TYR A 60 -1.41 -5.01 8.15
C TYR A 60 -1.66 -3.94 7.10
N ILE A 61 -1.56 -4.30 5.80
CA ILE A 61 -1.72 -3.32 4.72
C ILE A 61 -3.13 -2.71 4.69
N THR A 62 -4.15 -3.50 5.03
CA THR A 62 -5.53 -3.03 5.06
C THR A 62 -5.89 -2.24 6.32
N GLY A 63 -5.02 -2.25 7.32
CA GLY A 63 -5.26 -1.58 8.59
C GLY A 63 -6.12 -2.38 9.58
N VAL A 64 -6.45 -3.62 9.24
CA VAL A 64 -7.22 -4.50 10.14
C VAL A 64 -6.41 -4.83 11.39
N SER A 65 -5.10 -4.97 11.24
CA SER A 65 -4.18 -5.26 12.33
C SER A 65 -3.05 -4.23 12.36
N ASP A 66 -2.57 -3.91 13.54
CA ASP A 66 -1.38 -3.08 13.73
C ASP A 66 -0.13 -3.92 13.99
N THR A 67 -0.26 -5.25 13.93
CA THR A 67 0.87 -6.15 14.09
C THR A 67 1.56 -6.34 12.75
N LEU A 68 2.80 -5.88 12.64
CA LEU A 68 3.59 -6.00 11.41
C LEU A 68 4.08 -7.44 11.27
N ARG A 69 3.64 -8.11 10.23
CA ARG A 69 4.05 -9.47 9.88
C ARG A 69 4.45 -9.50 8.41
N PRO A 70 5.41 -10.35 8.02
CA PRO A 70 5.81 -10.44 6.62
C PRO A 70 4.69 -11.01 5.77
N PHE A 71 4.72 -10.69 4.47
CA PHE A 71 3.79 -11.27 3.51
C PHE A 71 4.02 -12.79 3.45
N PRO A 72 2.95 -13.60 3.48
CA PRO A 72 3.12 -15.06 3.44
C PRO A 72 3.78 -15.50 2.14
N HIS A 73 4.85 -16.27 2.25
CA HIS A 73 5.53 -16.87 1.10
C HIS A 73 5.14 -18.34 1.03
N ALA A 74 4.63 -18.75 -0.12
CA ALA A 74 4.24 -20.15 -0.33
C ALA A 74 5.46 -21.05 -0.47
#